data_fea6c13591eb294aa43a842136700638
#
_entry.id   fea6c13591eb294aa43a842136700638
#
_cell.length_a   1.000
_cell.length_b   1.000
_cell.length_c   1.000
_cell.angle_alpha   90.00
_cell.angle_beta   90.00
_cell.angle_gamma   90.00
#
_symmetry.space_group_name_H-M   'P 1'
#
loop_
_entity.id
_entity.type
_entity.pdbx_description
1 polymer ?
#
loop_
_entity_poly.entity_id
_entity_poly.type
_entity_poly.pdbx_seq_one_letter_code
_entity_poly.pdbx_strand_id
1 'polypeptide(L)'
;MTLELDGRIVKITNPDRVVFPRSGHTKLDLISYYRVVAEGAVRGVADRPVILKRFVHGVDREAFFQKRAPAKRPEWVEVVELSYPSGRTAEEVVIRDLAHLLWTVNLGCVDLNPHPVRAHDLDHPDELRIDLDPVPGVGWEQIVRVALVARDVLEEHGLTAWPKTSGSRGFHVYARIEPRWTFREVRRAAEAVAREVERREPDVATSRWWKEERQGVFVDYNQNARDHTVASAYSVRPTGLVSAPLAWSEVPGCRPEDFTLASMLDRYAETGDPWAGMDERAGSLEALLELAEAQGPRPDRPAAPPRQGRRQPVMPLVEIARAATRDEAMAGLERWKARHPEVARLLQPADVLVDSMRGRSSTWTRIRVNLRHVPEPDRPGQEPLEVDYDPYGRDQPGP
;
A
#
# COMPACT_ATOMS: atom_id res chain seq x y z
N MET A 1 25.73 -7.89 17.21
CA MET A 1 26.52 -6.84 16.54
C MET A 1 26.01 -5.49 16.99
N THR A 2 26.87 -4.49 17.06
CA THR A 2 26.51 -3.13 17.49
C THR A 2 26.99 -2.15 16.43
N LEU A 3 26.16 -1.17 16.10
CA LEU A 3 26.50 -0.06 15.20
C LEU A 3 26.44 1.24 16.01
N GLU A 4 27.44 2.09 15.82
CA GLU A 4 27.45 3.46 16.35
C GLU A 4 27.15 4.42 15.19
N LEU A 5 26.10 5.21 15.35
CA LEU A 5 25.56 6.12 14.34
C LEU A 5 25.20 7.45 15.03
N ASP A 6 25.89 8.52 14.69
CA ASP A 6 25.66 9.86 15.23
C ASP A 6 25.54 9.91 16.75
N GLY A 7 26.48 9.21 17.45
CA GLY A 7 26.52 9.11 18.92
C GLY A 7 25.45 8.20 19.53
N ARG A 8 24.67 7.47 18.72
CA ARG A 8 23.67 6.50 19.18
C ARG A 8 24.14 5.08 18.94
N ILE A 9 23.80 4.20 19.89
CA ILE A 9 24.13 2.77 19.81
C ILE A 9 22.88 2.02 19.33
N VAL A 10 22.99 1.41 18.13
CA VAL A 10 21.98 0.52 17.57
C VAL A 10 22.44 -0.92 17.70
N LYS A 11 21.79 -1.68 18.58
CA LYS A 11 22.08 -3.11 18.78
C LYS A 11 21.32 -3.94 17.75
N ILE A 12 22.04 -4.60 16.84
CA ILE A 12 21.48 -5.54 15.87
C ILE A 12 21.46 -6.95 16.46
N THR A 13 20.26 -7.50 16.58
CA THR A 13 20.01 -8.84 17.12
C THR A 13 19.82 -9.84 15.98
N ASN A 14 20.37 -11.06 16.14
CA ASN A 14 20.27 -12.14 15.15
C ASN A 14 20.59 -11.68 13.71
N PRO A 15 21.81 -11.15 13.43
CA PRO A 15 22.16 -10.62 12.11
C PRO A 15 22.07 -11.68 11.01
N ASP A 16 22.47 -12.92 11.29
CA ASP A 16 22.53 -14.04 10.33
C ASP A 16 21.16 -14.67 10.05
N ARG A 17 20.12 -14.14 10.68
CA ARG A 17 18.77 -14.65 10.49
C ARG A 17 18.29 -14.39 9.07
N VAL A 18 17.90 -15.44 8.35
CA VAL A 18 17.30 -15.35 7.02
C VAL A 18 15.94 -14.66 7.12
N VAL A 19 15.80 -13.53 6.43
CA VAL A 19 14.57 -12.74 6.32
C VAL A 19 13.82 -13.09 5.04
N PHE A 20 14.56 -13.35 3.95
CA PHE A 20 14.02 -13.72 2.63
C PHE A 20 14.43 -15.14 2.27
N PRO A 21 13.66 -16.18 2.61
CA PRO A 21 14.05 -17.58 2.40
C PRO A 21 14.32 -17.94 0.93
N ARG A 22 13.61 -17.31 -0.01
CA ARG A 22 13.78 -17.59 -1.45
C ARG A 22 15.15 -17.14 -2.00
N SER A 23 15.65 -16.00 -1.53
CA SER A 23 16.94 -15.43 -1.97
C SER A 23 18.07 -15.66 -0.97
N GLY A 24 17.77 -16.18 0.22
CA GLY A 24 18.74 -16.40 1.30
C GLY A 24 19.18 -15.14 2.03
N HIS A 25 18.65 -13.95 1.70
CA HIS A 25 19.07 -12.72 2.34
C HIS A 25 18.73 -12.69 3.83
N THR A 26 19.72 -12.29 4.61
CA THR A 26 19.69 -12.21 6.07
C THR A 26 19.23 -10.84 6.55
N LYS A 27 19.06 -10.71 7.86
CA LYS A 27 18.83 -9.40 8.49
C LYS A 27 20.03 -8.47 8.29
N LEU A 28 21.24 -9.00 8.30
CA LEU A 28 22.45 -8.19 8.08
C LEU A 28 22.48 -7.62 6.66
N ASP A 29 22.06 -8.41 5.65
CA ASP A 29 21.98 -7.94 4.28
C ASP A 29 20.98 -6.78 4.17
N LEU A 30 19.81 -6.90 4.82
CA LEU A 30 18.80 -5.84 4.85
C LEU A 30 19.30 -4.57 5.58
N ILE A 31 20.01 -4.72 6.70
CA ILE A 31 20.66 -3.61 7.42
C ILE A 31 21.73 -2.94 6.54
N SER A 32 22.55 -3.74 5.86
CA SER A 32 23.58 -3.23 4.96
C SER A 32 23.02 -2.49 3.78
N TYR A 33 21.93 -2.99 3.20
CA TYR A 33 21.16 -2.31 2.16
C TYR A 33 20.71 -0.93 2.59
N TYR A 34 19.99 -0.83 3.73
CA TYR A 34 19.49 0.47 4.20
C TYR A 34 20.59 1.44 4.60
N ARG A 35 21.78 0.96 4.92
CA ARG A 35 22.95 1.82 5.15
C ARG A 35 23.47 2.45 3.85
N VAL A 36 23.44 1.72 2.76
CA VAL A 36 23.88 2.23 1.45
C VAL A 36 22.89 3.24 0.89
N VAL A 37 21.58 2.93 0.92
CA VAL A 37 20.53 3.81 0.39
C VAL A 37 19.99 4.78 1.45
N ALA A 38 20.77 5.04 2.52
CA ALA A 38 20.33 5.74 3.73
C ALA A 38 19.68 7.09 3.44
N GLU A 39 20.29 7.93 2.62
CA GLU A 39 19.80 9.29 2.34
C GLU A 39 18.42 9.24 1.71
N GLY A 40 18.22 8.46 0.65
CA GLY A 40 16.93 8.34 -0.02
C GLY A 40 15.87 7.63 0.83
N ALA A 41 16.27 6.56 1.55
CA ALA A 41 15.34 5.83 2.41
C ALA A 41 14.86 6.68 3.60
N VAL A 42 15.76 7.43 4.24
CA VAL A 42 15.42 8.36 5.33
C VAL A 42 14.55 9.49 4.83
N ARG A 43 14.85 10.11 3.66
CA ARG A 43 14.02 11.16 3.04
C ARG A 43 12.55 10.77 2.98
N GLY A 44 12.25 9.55 2.58
CA GLY A 44 10.87 9.06 2.45
C GLY A 44 10.13 8.89 3.78
N VAL A 45 10.83 8.81 4.90
CA VAL A 45 10.25 8.53 6.24
C VAL A 45 10.61 9.56 7.32
N ALA A 46 11.49 10.53 7.01
CA ALA A 46 11.97 11.49 7.99
C ALA A 46 10.82 12.26 8.64
N ASP A 47 10.88 12.39 9.96
CA ASP A 47 9.90 13.09 10.78
C ASP A 47 8.46 12.57 10.65
N ARG A 48 8.28 11.34 10.14
CA ARG A 48 6.96 10.73 9.96
C ARG A 48 6.67 9.66 10.99
N PRO A 49 5.43 9.60 11.51
CA PRO A 49 4.97 8.42 12.23
C PRO A 49 4.91 7.22 11.26
N VAL A 50 5.29 6.03 11.74
CA VAL A 50 5.32 4.82 10.92
C VAL A 50 4.57 3.67 11.58
N ILE A 51 3.82 2.92 10.78
CA ILE A 51 3.26 1.64 11.21
C ILE A 51 4.34 0.56 11.07
N LEU A 52 4.67 -0.10 12.19
CA LEU A 52 5.63 -1.19 12.21
C LEU A 52 4.98 -2.48 11.68
N LYS A 53 5.27 -2.82 10.44
CA LYS A 53 4.89 -4.12 9.84
C LYS A 53 6.04 -5.08 9.97
N ARG A 54 5.97 -5.96 10.98
CA ARG A 54 7.08 -6.79 11.43
C ARG A 54 6.95 -8.22 10.91
N PHE A 55 8.01 -8.72 10.27
CA PHE A 55 8.16 -10.10 9.83
C PHE A 55 9.11 -10.84 10.78
N VAL A 56 8.62 -11.11 11.99
CA VAL A 56 9.43 -11.69 13.08
C VAL A 56 9.99 -13.08 12.72
N HIS A 57 9.38 -13.81 11.79
CA HIS A 57 9.76 -15.17 11.38
C HIS A 57 10.14 -15.31 9.88
N GLY A 58 10.46 -14.18 9.20
CA GLY A 58 10.72 -14.14 7.76
C GLY A 58 9.49 -13.71 6.97
N VAL A 59 9.69 -13.32 5.69
CA VAL A 59 8.64 -12.71 4.86
C VAL A 59 7.60 -13.69 4.33
N ASP A 60 7.84 -14.97 4.37
CA ASP A 60 6.90 -16.07 4.04
C ASP A 60 5.96 -16.40 5.19
N ARG A 61 6.13 -15.78 6.34
CA ARG A 61 5.21 -15.87 7.46
C ARG A 61 4.36 -14.59 7.58
N GLU A 62 3.25 -14.71 8.27
CA GLU A 62 2.33 -13.59 8.48
C GLU A 62 3.00 -12.42 9.20
N ALA A 63 2.76 -11.21 8.69
CA ALA A 63 3.26 -9.97 9.29
C ALA A 63 2.46 -9.59 10.53
N PHE A 64 3.17 -9.18 11.58
CA PHE A 64 2.56 -8.55 12.75
C PHE A 64 2.52 -7.03 12.58
N PHE A 65 1.33 -6.46 12.49
CA PHE A 65 1.13 -5.01 12.41
C PHE A 65 1.11 -4.41 13.82
N GLN A 66 2.10 -3.60 14.13
CA GLN A 66 2.25 -2.92 15.42
C GLN A 66 2.17 -1.40 15.21
N LYS A 67 1.07 -0.80 15.62
CA LYS A 67 0.89 0.66 15.62
C LYS A 67 1.58 1.29 16.84
N ARG A 68 1.39 0.70 18.01
CA ARG A 68 1.98 1.23 19.25
C ARG A 68 3.47 0.90 19.34
N ALA A 69 4.29 1.92 19.55
CA ALA A 69 5.71 1.77 19.77
C ALA A 69 6.01 0.76 20.91
N PRO A 70 7.07 -0.07 20.78
CA PRO A 70 7.48 -0.98 21.84
C PRO A 70 7.77 -0.24 23.16
N ALA A 71 7.27 -0.76 24.28
CA ALA A 71 7.53 -0.17 25.59
C ALA A 71 9.04 -0.19 25.96
N LYS A 72 9.74 -1.23 25.53
CA LYS A 72 11.20 -1.37 25.72
C LYS A 72 11.95 -0.83 24.49
N ARG A 73 11.81 0.46 24.20
CA ARG A 73 12.59 1.15 23.17
C ARG A 73 13.73 1.96 23.81
N PRO A 74 14.83 2.22 23.07
CA PRO A 74 15.83 3.21 23.50
C PRO A 74 15.20 4.59 23.75
N GLU A 75 15.72 5.34 24.68
CA GLU A 75 15.20 6.69 25.02
C GLU A 75 15.23 7.66 23.84
N TRP A 76 16.19 7.50 22.94
CA TRP A 76 16.33 8.31 21.73
C TRP A 76 15.31 7.97 20.64
N VAL A 77 14.53 6.88 20.77
CA VAL A 77 13.47 6.55 19.80
C VAL A 77 12.22 7.36 20.12
N GLU A 78 11.98 8.34 19.28
CA GLU A 78 10.87 9.27 19.42
C GLU A 78 9.52 8.64 19.03
N VAL A 79 8.48 9.15 19.63
CA VAL A 79 7.10 8.75 19.36
C VAL A 79 6.19 9.97 19.30
N VAL A 80 5.08 9.82 18.58
CA VAL A 80 3.99 10.81 18.56
C VAL A 80 2.65 10.09 18.72
N GLU A 81 1.72 10.70 19.45
CA GLU A 81 0.39 10.14 19.64
C GLU A 81 -0.52 10.47 18.46
N LEU A 82 -1.04 9.42 17.81
CA LEU A 82 -2.05 9.53 16.77
C LEU A 82 -3.42 9.12 17.30
N SER A 83 -4.44 9.91 16.93
CA SER A 83 -5.85 9.57 17.17
C SER A 83 -6.47 8.90 15.95
N TYR A 84 -7.24 7.85 16.17
CA TYR A 84 -7.91 7.08 15.13
C TYR A 84 -9.42 7.31 15.13
N PRO A 85 -10.12 7.13 14.00
CA PRO A 85 -11.59 7.28 13.92
C PRO A 85 -12.37 6.39 14.90
N SER A 86 -11.72 5.33 15.41
CA SER A 86 -12.29 4.47 16.46
C SER A 86 -12.33 5.12 17.85
N GLY A 87 -11.82 6.35 18.02
CA GLY A 87 -11.64 7.03 19.30
C GLY A 87 -10.45 6.51 20.13
N ARG A 88 -9.64 5.59 19.59
CA ARG A 88 -8.42 5.09 20.25
C ARG A 88 -7.23 5.93 19.84
N THR A 89 -6.21 6.00 20.72
CA THR A 89 -4.92 6.61 20.41
C THR A 89 -3.81 5.56 20.45
N ALA A 90 -2.71 5.83 19.75
CA ALA A 90 -1.48 5.07 19.82
C ALA A 90 -0.27 5.98 19.67
N GLU A 91 0.74 5.77 20.51
CA GLU A 91 2.06 6.34 20.29
C GLU A 91 2.76 5.56 19.17
N GLU A 92 2.97 6.19 18.03
CA GLU A 92 3.69 5.60 16.89
C GLU A 92 5.13 6.09 16.84
N VAL A 93 6.02 5.22 16.35
CA VAL A 93 7.45 5.56 16.18
C VAL A 93 7.61 6.63 15.11
N VAL A 94 8.43 7.63 15.37
CA VAL A 94 8.87 8.63 14.39
C VAL A 94 10.29 8.28 13.94
N ILE A 95 10.51 8.15 12.65
CA ILE A 95 11.85 7.95 12.09
C ILE A 95 12.42 9.33 11.74
N ARG A 96 13.60 9.66 12.28
CA ARG A 96 14.27 10.94 11.99
C ARG A 96 15.53 10.77 11.16
N ASP A 97 16.22 9.66 11.37
CA ASP A 97 17.56 9.43 10.81
C ASP A 97 17.84 7.94 10.63
N LEU A 98 19.05 7.63 10.18
CA LEU A 98 19.49 6.27 9.93
C LEU A 98 19.46 5.39 11.19
N ALA A 99 19.75 5.94 12.37
CA ALA A 99 19.72 5.16 13.62
C ALA A 99 18.29 4.66 13.93
N HIS A 100 17.27 5.54 13.80
CA HIS A 100 15.86 5.18 13.94
C HIS A 100 15.43 4.15 12.89
N LEU A 101 15.83 4.36 11.63
CA LEU A 101 15.52 3.46 10.54
C LEU A 101 16.10 2.06 10.78
N LEU A 102 17.38 1.96 11.12
CA LEU A 102 18.01 0.66 11.37
C LEU A 102 17.48 -0.02 12.63
N TRP A 103 17.13 0.73 13.65
CA TRP A 103 16.43 0.18 14.82
C TRP A 103 15.08 -0.42 14.42
N THR A 104 14.31 0.28 13.59
CA THR A 104 13.02 -0.20 13.08
C THR A 104 13.18 -1.47 12.25
N VAL A 105 14.18 -1.51 11.36
CA VAL A 105 14.51 -2.71 10.56
C VAL A 105 14.93 -3.87 11.46
N ASN A 106 15.73 -3.60 12.51
CA ASN A 106 16.15 -4.63 13.47
C ASN A 106 14.97 -5.26 14.22
N LEU A 107 13.86 -4.57 14.41
CA LEU A 107 12.61 -5.14 14.95
C LEU A 107 11.92 -6.13 13.99
N GLY A 108 12.43 -6.25 12.77
CA GLY A 108 11.88 -7.10 11.72
C GLY A 108 10.95 -6.37 10.76
N CYS A 109 10.98 -5.04 10.72
CA CYS A 109 10.28 -4.27 9.69
C CYS A 109 11.08 -4.37 8.39
N VAL A 110 10.47 -4.95 7.37
CA VAL A 110 11.07 -5.11 6.04
C VAL A 110 10.73 -3.90 5.18
N ASP A 111 9.45 -3.58 5.12
CA ASP A 111 8.93 -2.41 4.43
C ASP A 111 8.64 -1.25 5.41
N LEU A 112 8.87 -0.04 4.96
CA LEU A 112 8.66 1.20 5.71
C LEU A 112 7.31 1.79 5.31
N ASN A 113 6.41 1.96 6.28
CA ASN A 113 5.03 2.38 6.03
C ASN A 113 4.72 3.68 6.78
N PRO A 114 5.21 4.85 6.29
CA PRO A 114 4.96 6.14 6.91
C PRO A 114 3.57 6.68 6.60
N HIS A 115 3.02 7.46 7.53
CA HIS A 115 1.90 8.34 7.27
C HIS A 115 2.32 9.51 6.34
N PRO A 116 1.39 10.12 5.59
CA PRO A 116 1.69 11.25 4.69
C PRO A 116 1.82 12.59 5.44
N VAL A 117 2.05 12.56 6.75
CA VAL A 117 2.18 13.73 7.63
C VAL A 117 3.51 13.70 8.38
N ARG A 118 3.96 14.86 8.83
CA ARG A 118 5.11 14.99 9.73
C ARG A 118 4.66 14.98 11.19
N ALA A 119 5.53 14.54 12.11
CA ALA A 119 5.20 14.40 13.53
C ALA A 119 4.83 15.72 14.21
N HIS A 120 5.27 16.88 13.68
CA HIS A 120 4.94 18.20 14.19
C HIS A 120 3.58 18.72 13.69
N ASP A 121 3.03 18.14 12.64
CA ASP A 121 1.70 18.46 12.10
C ASP A 121 1.01 17.19 11.60
N LEU A 122 0.13 16.63 12.41
CA LEU A 122 -0.56 15.38 12.13
C LEU A 122 -1.87 15.55 11.35
N ASP A 123 -2.27 16.78 11.06
CA ASP A 123 -3.54 17.09 10.40
C ASP A 123 -3.40 17.50 8.95
N HIS A 124 -2.22 17.97 8.53
CA HIS A 124 -1.96 18.44 7.19
C HIS A 124 -0.90 17.59 6.48
N PRO A 125 -1.30 16.72 5.54
CA PRO A 125 -0.36 15.97 4.72
C PRO A 125 0.56 16.89 3.90
N ASP A 126 1.84 16.50 3.79
CA ASP A 126 2.82 17.13 2.91
C ASP A 126 3.11 16.29 1.66
N GLU A 127 2.34 15.22 1.44
CA GLU A 127 2.41 14.36 0.26
C GLU A 127 1.04 14.07 -0.30
N LEU A 128 0.90 14.21 -1.62
CA LEU A 128 -0.16 13.60 -2.40
C LEU A 128 0.36 12.30 -3.01
N ARG A 129 -0.38 11.21 -2.84
CA ARG A 129 0.02 9.86 -3.22
C ARG A 129 -0.97 9.27 -4.21
N ILE A 130 -0.52 8.95 -5.41
CA ILE A 130 -1.28 8.20 -6.42
C ILE A 130 -0.70 6.79 -6.47
N ASP A 131 -1.52 5.81 -6.16
CA ASP A 131 -1.15 4.39 -6.16
C ASP A 131 -1.85 3.70 -7.34
N LEU A 132 -1.07 3.10 -8.23
CA LEU A 132 -1.55 2.46 -9.45
C LEU A 132 -1.59 0.94 -9.24
N ASP A 133 -2.77 0.43 -8.94
CA ASP A 133 -3.02 -0.97 -8.66
C ASP A 133 -3.63 -1.70 -9.87
N PRO A 134 -2.90 -2.61 -10.53
CA PRO A 134 -3.46 -3.38 -11.62
C PRO A 134 -4.47 -4.42 -11.11
N VAL A 135 -5.61 -4.55 -11.79
CA VAL A 135 -6.46 -5.72 -11.61
C VAL A 135 -5.78 -6.96 -12.23
N PRO A 136 -6.14 -8.19 -11.82
CA PRO A 136 -5.58 -9.39 -12.42
C PRO A 136 -5.68 -9.41 -13.94
N GLY A 137 -4.58 -9.71 -14.63
CA GLY A 137 -4.49 -9.77 -16.09
C GLY A 137 -4.00 -8.50 -16.77
N VAL A 138 -3.80 -7.41 -16.04
CA VAL A 138 -3.21 -6.17 -16.58
C VAL A 138 -1.69 -6.29 -16.68
N GLY A 139 -1.16 -5.95 -17.85
CA GLY A 139 0.27 -5.95 -18.14
C GLY A 139 1.00 -4.71 -17.60
N TRP A 140 2.32 -4.85 -17.39
CA TRP A 140 3.16 -3.77 -16.89
C TRP A 140 3.15 -2.52 -17.78
N GLU A 141 3.10 -2.70 -19.09
CA GLU A 141 3.07 -1.59 -20.07
C GLU A 141 1.84 -0.70 -19.92
N GLN A 142 0.70 -1.29 -19.52
CA GLN A 142 -0.50 -0.52 -19.22
C GLN A 142 -0.33 0.32 -17.95
N ILE A 143 0.38 -0.22 -16.93
CA ILE A 143 0.66 0.51 -15.69
C ILE A 143 1.58 1.69 -15.97
N VAL A 144 2.65 1.47 -16.78
CA VAL A 144 3.56 2.52 -17.22
C VAL A 144 2.82 3.62 -17.98
N ARG A 145 1.93 3.25 -18.90
CA ARG A 145 1.09 4.20 -19.65
C ARG A 145 0.25 5.06 -18.71
N VAL A 146 -0.40 4.46 -17.74
CA VAL A 146 -1.21 5.17 -16.74
C VAL A 146 -0.34 6.06 -15.85
N ALA A 147 0.87 5.62 -15.48
CA ALA A 147 1.81 6.41 -14.69
C ALA A 147 2.26 7.69 -15.42
N LEU A 148 2.53 7.59 -16.73
CA LEU A 148 2.88 8.76 -17.57
C LEU A 148 1.73 9.77 -17.64
N VAL A 149 0.50 9.29 -17.81
CA VAL A 149 -0.69 10.17 -17.81
C VAL A 149 -0.93 10.79 -16.42
N ALA A 150 -0.70 10.04 -15.35
CA ALA A 150 -0.81 10.58 -13.99
C ALA A 150 0.24 11.68 -13.72
N ARG A 151 1.47 11.53 -14.24
CA ARG A 151 2.49 12.59 -14.26
C ARG A 151 1.94 13.85 -14.95
N ASP A 152 1.49 13.68 -16.19
CA ASP A 152 1.05 14.80 -17.02
C ASP A 152 -0.09 15.58 -16.33
N VAL A 153 -1.04 14.87 -15.72
CA VAL A 153 -2.12 15.49 -14.96
C VAL A 153 -1.59 16.28 -13.76
N LEU A 154 -0.64 15.73 -13.00
CA LEU A 154 -0.05 16.43 -11.85
C LEU A 154 0.74 17.67 -12.29
N GLU A 155 1.55 17.56 -13.33
CA GLU A 155 2.42 18.65 -13.84
C GLU A 155 1.60 19.78 -14.48
N GLU A 156 0.55 19.47 -15.23
CA GLU A 156 -0.40 20.46 -15.78
C GLU A 156 -1.11 21.26 -14.67
N HIS A 157 -1.22 20.71 -13.45
CA HIS A 157 -1.79 21.38 -12.28
C HIS A 157 -0.75 21.92 -11.30
N GLY A 158 0.50 22.12 -11.76
CA GLY A 158 1.55 22.80 -11.03
C GLY A 158 2.27 21.97 -9.97
N LEU A 159 2.12 20.65 -9.99
CA LEU A 159 2.82 19.74 -9.07
C LEU A 159 3.97 19.01 -9.76
N THR A 160 5.11 18.90 -9.11
CA THR A 160 6.19 18.02 -9.59
C THR A 160 5.86 16.57 -9.22
N ALA A 161 5.82 15.72 -10.24
CA ALA A 161 5.51 14.30 -10.08
C ALA A 161 6.79 13.45 -9.89
N TRP A 162 6.76 12.54 -8.90
CA TRP A 162 7.89 11.69 -8.51
C TRP A 162 7.51 10.21 -8.62
N PRO A 163 8.09 9.46 -9.58
CA PRO A 163 7.72 8.08 -9.85
C PRO A 163 8.53 7.08 -9.05
N LYS A 164 7.89 5.98 -8.63
CA LYS A 164 8.57 4.80 -8.10
C LYS A 164 7.80 3.52 -8.35
N THR A 165 8.49 2.39 -8.44
CA THR A 165 7.81 1.09 -8.39
C THR A 165 7.18 0.85 -7.03
N SER A 166 6.14 0.04 -6.94
CA SER A 166 5.59 -0.34 -5.64
C SER A 166 6.43 -1.40 -4.90
N GLY A 167 7.43 -1.98 -5.58
CA GLY A 167 8.14 -3.19 -5.11
C GLY A 167 7.23 -4.43 -5.10
N SER A 168 6.14 -4.37 -5.87
CA SER A 168 5.19 -5.45 -6.09
C SER A 168 4.69 -5.38 -7.54
N ARG A 169 3.38 -5.38 -7.79
CA ARG A 169 2.80 -5.35 -9.14
C ARG A 169 2.43 -3.97 -9.63
N GLY A 170 2.35 -2.99 -8.75
CA GLY A 170 1.87 -1.64 -9.04
C GLY A 170 2.99 -0.62 -9.18
N PHE A 171 2.58 0.64 -9.31
CA PHE A 171 3.44 1.80 -9.46
C PHE A 171 2.89 2.94 -8.62
N HIS A 172 3.74 3.81 -8.11
CA HIS A 172 3.31 4.98 -7.36
C HIS A 172 3.83 6.26 -8.00
N VAL A 173 3.01 7.29 -7.99
CA VAL A 173 3.41 8.65 -8.35
C VAL A 173 3.10 9.56 -7.17
N TYR A 174 4.13 10.20 -6.63
CA TYR A 174 4.01 11.10 -5.50
C TYR A 174 4.20 12.53 -5.94
N ALA A 175 3.59 13.46 -5.21
CA ALA A 175 3.92 14.88 -5.27
C ALA A 175 4.10 15.44 -3.85
N ARG A 176 5.11 16.28 -3.67
CA ARG A 176 5.23 17.07 -2.43
C ARG A 176 4.27 18.24 -2.50
N ILE A 177 3.52 18.47 -1.44
CA ILE A 177 2.52 19.54 -1.33
C ILE A 177 2.79 20.40 -0.10
N GLU A 178 2.36 21.65 -0.14
CA GLU A 178 2.35 22.53 1.04
C GLU A 178 1.46 21.91 2.13
N PRO A 179 1.92 21.83 3.40
CA PRO A 179 1.15 21.18 4.48
C PRO A 179 0.09 22.14 5.05
N ARG A 180 -0.92 22.51 4.27
CA ARG A 180 -2.01 23.41 4.67
C ARG A 180 -3.41 22.87 4.37
N TRP A 181 -3.51 21.76 3.65
CA TRP A 181 -4.77 21.10 3.34
C TRP A 181 -5.02 19.90 4.24
N THR A 182 -6.26 19.72 4.63
CA THR A 182 -6.69 18.57 5.41
C THR A 182 -6.62 17.27 4.59
N PHE A 183 -6.58 16.14 5.24
CA PHE A 183 -6.68 14.81 4.59
C PHE A 183 -7.87 14.69 3.64
N ARG A 184 -8.99 15.37 3.95
CA ARG A 184 -10.18 15.35 3.11
C ARG A 184 -9.94 16.08 1.79
N GLU A 185 -9.28 17.21 1.84
CA GLU A 185 -8.95 18.02 0.66
C GLU A 185 -7.89 17.31 -0.20
N VAL A 186 -6.81 16.81 0.42
CA VAL A 186 -5.78 16.06 -0.30
C VAL A 186 -6.37 14.84 -0.99
N ARG A 187 -7.24 14.08 -0.31
CA ARG A 187 -7.93 12.95 -0.91
C ARG A 187 -8.88 13.35 -2.04
N ARG A 188 -9.55 14.51 -1.93
CA ARG A 188 -10.41 15.06 -2.98
C ARG A 188 -9.59 15.46 -4.21
N ALA A 189 -8.44 16.09 -4.03
CA ALA A 189 -7.50 16.40 -5.11
C ALA A 189 -6.98 15.12 -5.80
N ALA A 190 -6.56 14.11 -5.03
CA ALA A 190 -6.14 12.82 -5.58
C ALA A 190 -7.26 12.10 -6.35
N GLU A 191 -8.52 12.21 -5.89
CA GLU A 191 -9.69 11.68 -6.60
C GLU A 191 -9.91 12.41 -7.93
N ALA A 192 -9.66 13.72 -7.99
CA ALA A 192 -9.74 14.48 -9.24
C ALA A 192 -8.67 14.03 -10.25
N VAL A 193 -7.44 13.81 -9.79
CA VAL A 193 -6.38 13.22 -10.63
C VAL A 193 -6.83 11.85 -11.16
N ALA A 194 -7.34 10.97 -10.29
CA ALA A 194 -7.75 9.63 -10.70
C ALA A 194 -8.86 9.65 -11.77
N ARG A 195 -9.85 10.55 -11.63
CA ARG A 195 -10.92 10.74 -12.61
C ARG A 195 -10.42 11.32 -13.92
N GLU A 196 -9.47 12.24 -13.87
CA GLU A 196 -8.87 12.83 -15.08
C GLU A 196 -8.02 11.80 -15.83
N VAL A 197 -7.26 10.98 -15.12
CA VAL A 197 -6.51 9.86 -15.70
C VAL A 197 -7.45 8.85 -16.38
N GLU A 198 -8.55 8.45 -15.71
CA GLU A 198 -9.58 7.57 -16.30
C GLU A 198 -10.21 8.22 -17.54
N ARG A 199 -10.46 9.52 -17.53
CA ARG A 199 -11.02 10.24 -18.69
C ARG A 199 -10.08 10.24 -19.90
N ARG A 200 -8.76 10.35 -19.67
CA ARG A 200 -7.73 10.32 -20.73
C ARG A 200 -7.45 8.91 -21.24
N GLU A 201 -7.58 7.92 -20.36
CA GLU A 201 -7.25 6.52 -20.64
C GLU A 201 -8.39 5.56 -20.24
N PRO A 202 -9.61 5.73 -20.79
CA PRO A 202 -10.80 5.03 -20.32
C PRO A 202 -10.73 3.49 -20.51
N ASP A 203 -9.93 3.02 -21.45
CA ASP A 203 -9.77 1.58 -21.73
C ASP A 203 -8.75 0.88 -20.83
N VAL A 204 -7.90 1.66 -20.13
CA VAL A 204 -6.75 1.13 -19.36
C VAL A 204 -6.78 1.54 -17.91
N ALA A 205 -7.38 2.68 -17.56
CA ALA A 205 -7.42 3.20 -16.19
C ALA A 205 -8.83 3.22 -15.63
N THR A 206 -8.95 3.06 -14.32
CA THR A 206 -10.22 3.22 -13.63
C THR A 206 -10.04 3.90 -12.28
N SER A 207 -10.99 4.77 -11.93
CA SER A 207 -11.11 5.40 -10.62
C SER A 207 -12.32 4.88 -9.83
N ARG A 208 -12.98 3.80 -10.30
CA ARG A 208 -14.21 3.29 -9.72
C ARG A 208 -14.10 2.96 -8.24
N TRP A 209 -15.10 3.38 -7.46
CA TRP A 209 -15.14 3.14 -6.01
C TRP A 209 -15.20 1.65 -5.68
N TRP A 210 -16.12 0.93 -6.35
CA TRP A 210 -16.35 -0.48 -6.09
C TRP A 210 -15.29 -1.33 -6.78
N LYS A 211 -14.64 -2.21 -6.00
CA LYS A 211 -13.59 -3.09 -6.50
C LYS A 211 -14.08 -4.01 -7.62
N GLU A 212 -15.34 -4.38 -7.55
CA GLU A 212 -16.02 -5.25 -8.48
C GLU A 212 -16.22 -4.61 -9.88
N GLU A 213 -16.23 -3.29 -9.93
CA GLU A 213 -16.42 -2.51 -11.16
C GLU A 213 -15.09 -2.13 -11.82
N ARG A 214 -13.96 -2.40 -11.16
CA ARG A 214 -12.64 -1.99 -11.64
C ARG A 214 -12.20 -2.85 -12.80
N GLN A 215 -11.68 -2.19 -13.82
CA GLN A 215 -11.01 -2.79 -14.98
C GLN A 215 -9.70 -2.02 -15.22
N GLY A 216 -8.70 -2.69 -15.81
CA GLY A 216 -7.41 -2.05 -16.06
C GLY A 216 -6.62 -1.74 -14.81
N VAL A 217 -6.03 -0.56 -14.76
CA VAL A 217 -5.24 -0.04 -13.65
C VAL A 217 -6.11 0.83 -12.77
N PHE A 218 -6.28 0.45 -11.53
CA PHE A 218 -6.99 1.29 -10.56
C PHE A 218 -6.07 2.40 -10.06
N VAL A 219 -6.49 3.64 -10.27
CA VAL A 219 -5.83 4.83 -9.76
C VAL A 219 -6.35 5.08 -8.34
N ASP A 220 -5.64 4.52 -7.34
CA ASP A 220 -6.10 4.55 -5.94
C ASP A 220 -5.76 5.87 -5.27
N TYR A 221 -6.77 6.69 -5.10
CA TYR A 221 -6.75 7.96 -4.38
C TYR A 221 -7.02 7.79 -2.87
N ASN A 222 -7.45 6.60 -2.41
CA ASN A 222 -7.79 6.35 -1.00
C ASN A 222 -6.57 6.29 -0.10
N GLN A 223 -5.38 6.09 -0.66
CA GLN A 223 -4.11 6.13 0.08
C GLN A 223 -3.84 7.51 0.75
N ASN A 224 -4.61 8.53 0.37
CA ASN A 224 -4.58 9.86 0.99
C ASN A 224 -5.57 10.01 2.16
N ALA A 225 -6.22 8.94 2.62
CA ALA A 225 -7.05 8.97 3.82
C ALA A 225 -6.19 8.92 5.09
N ARG A 226 -6.68 9.53 6.20
CA ARG A 226 -5.93 9.72 7.46
C ARG A 226 -5.23 8.47 7.97
N ASP A 227 -5.84 7.31 7.91
CA ASP A 227 -5.29 6.08 8.52
C ASP A 227 -4.56 5.19 7.52
N HIS A 228 -4.28 5.69 6.33
CA HIS A 228 -3.61 4.95 5.28
C HIS A 228 -2.12 5.24 5.26
N THR A 229 -1.35 4.19 5.03
CA THR A 229 0.10 4.24 4.84
C THR A 229 0.47 3.45 3.60
N VAL A 230 1.48 3.92 2.90
CA VAL A 230 2.02 3.28 1.69
C VAL A 230 3.50 3.01 1.91
N ALA A 231 4.01 1.94 1.30
CA ALA A 231 5.44 1.65 1.36
C ALA A 231 6.23 2.81 0.77
N SER A 232 7.17 3.33 1.56
CA SER A 232 8.04 4.45 1.19
C SER A 232 9.02 4.06 0.08
N ALA A 233 9.64 5.06 -0.53
CA ALA A 233 10.80 4.87 -1.40
C ALA A 233 11.89 4.05 -0.70
N TYR A 234 12.59 3.22 -1.47
CA TYR A 234 13.60 2.28 -1.00
C TYR A 234 13.12 1.18 -0.06
N SER A 235 11.83 1.08 0.27
CA SER A 235 11.31 -0.04 1.03
C SER A 235 11.54 -1.35 0.31
N VAL A 236 12.15 -2.31 0.99
CA VAL A 236 12.19 -3.70 0.52
C VAL A 236 10.85 -4.35 0.85
N ARG A 237 10.21 -4.99 -0.14
CA ARG A 237 8.90 -5.61 0.06
C ARG A 237 9.03 -7.11 0.38
N PRO A 238 8.00 -7.73 0.94
CA PRO A 238 8.02 -9.19 1.18
C PRO A 238 8.27 -10.03 -0.08
N THR A 239 8.02 -9.47 -1.25
CA THR A 239 8.37 -10.06 -2.56
C THR A 239 9.87 -10.22 -2.79
N GLY A 240 10.71 -9.49 -2.03
CA GLY A 240 12.15 -9.33 -2.26
C GLY A 240 12.50 -8.21 -3.23
N LEU A 241 11.49 -7.55 -3.82
CA LEU A 241 11.67 -6.40 -4.69
C LEU A 241 11.67 -5.10 -3.88
N VAL A 242 12.24 -4.06 -4.44
CA VAL A 242 12.33 -2.73 -3.83
C VAL A 242 11.30 -1.78 -4.44
N SER A 243 10.72 -0.94 -3.60
CA SER A 243 9.96 0.23 -4.04
C SER A 243 10.94 1.31 -4.50
N ALA A 244 11.42 1.15 -5.75
CA ALA A 244 12.54 1.90 -6.30
C ALA A 244 12.12 3.26 -6.85
N PRO A 245 12.67 4.38 -6.35
CA PRO A 245 12.53 5.69 -6.98
C PRO A 245 13.19 5.70 -8.37
N LEU A 246 12.58 6.41 -9.30
CA LEU A 246 13.01 6.48 -10.69
C LEU A 246 13.04 7.93 -11.18
N ALA A 247 13.88 8.19 -12.20
CA ALA A 247 13.67 9.33 -13.07
C ALA A 247 12.58 8.98 -14.11
N TRP A 248 11.84 9.96 -14.60
CA TRP A 248 10.79 9.73 -15.60
C TRP A 248 11.30 9.12 -16.91
N SER A 249 12.56 9.39 -17.27
CA SER A 249 13.22 8.78 -18.43
C SER A 249 13.40 7.26 -18.32
N GLU A 250 13.43 6.72 -17.11
CA GLU A 250 13.60 5.29 -16.86
C GLU A 250 12.28 4.52 -16.90
N VAL A 251 11.17 5.21 -16.61
CA VAL A 251 9.84 4.58 -16.43
C VAL A 251 9.40 3.73 -17.62
N PRO A 252 9.58 4.16 -18.91
CA PRO A 252 9.17 3.35 -20.05
C PRO A 252 9.91 2.01 -20.20
N GLY A 253 11.15 1.94 -19.73
CA GLY A 253 12.03 0.77 -19.89
C GLY A 253 12.14 -0.12 -18.68
N CYS A 254 11.64 0.31 -17.51
CA CYS A 254 11.80 -0.44 -16.26
C CYS A 254 10.83 -1.62 -16.13
N ARG A 255 11.25 -2.59 -15.32
CA ARG A 255 10.40 -3.69 -14.84
C ARG A 255 10.55 -3.81 -13.32
N PRO A 256 9.52 -4.22 -12.56
CA PRO A 256 9.64 -4.39 -11.10
C PRO A 256 10.80 -5.32 -10.68
N GLU A 257 11.05 -6.35 -11.48
CA GLU A 257 12.06 -7.37 -11.25
C GLU A 257 13.50 -6.83 -11.36
N ASP A 258 13.70 -5.67 -12.00
CA ASP A 258 15.00 -5.00 -12.11
C ASP A 258 15.49 -4.48 -10.75
N PHE A 259 14.57 -4.26 -9.80
CA PHE A 259 14.83 -3.60 -8.53
C PHE A 259 14.79 -4.59 -7.36
N THR A 260 15.87 -5.32 -7.19
CA THR A 260 16.10 -6.24 -6.07
C THR A 260 16.97 -5.58 -4.99
N LEU A 261 17.06 -6.21 -3.83
CA LEU A 261 17.98 -5.77 -2.76
C LEU A 261 19.43 -5.64 -3.27
N ALA A 262 19.88 -6.56 -4.14
CA ALA A 262 21.24 -6.55 -4.68
C ALA A 262 21.40 -5.47 -5.77
N SER A 263 20.54 -5.46 -6.79
CA SER A 263 20.68 -4.52 -7.91
C SER A 263 20.56 -3.05 -7.50
N MET A 264 19.80 -2.77 -6.44
CA MET A 264 19.65 -1.41 -5.92
C MET A 264 20.92 -0.86 -5.26
N LEU A 265 21.84 -1.72 -4.79
CA LEU A 265 23.13 -1.26 -4.25
C LEU A 265 23.99 -0.65 -5.37
N ASP A 266 24.12 -1.38 -6.47
CA ASP A 266 24.89 -0.91 -7.64
C ASP A 266 24.23 0.35 -8.25
N ARG A 267 22.90 0.29 -8.45
CA ARG A 267 22.15 1.42 -8.95
C ARG A 267 22.32 2.69 -8.10
N TYR A 268 22.21 2.58 -6.77
CA TYR A 268 22.34 3.74 -5.90
C TYR A 268 23.76 4.33 -5.92
N ALA A 269 24.77 3.48 -6.05
CA ALA A 269 26.15 3.92 -6.21
C ALA A 269 26.39 4.66 -7.54
N GLU A 270 25.71 4.27 -8.62
CA GLU A 270 25.84 4.85 -9.95
C GLU A 270 25.02 6.14 -10.14
N THR A 271 23.77 6.14 -9.68
CA THR A 271 22.81 7.21 -10.00
C THR A 271 22.44 8.09 -8.80
N GLY A 272 22.77 7.69 -7.57
CA GLY A 272 22.29 8.35 -6.36
C GLY A 272 20.79 8.21 -6.15
N ASP A 273 20.20 9.22 -5.48
CA ASP A 273 18.75 9.28 -5.23
C ASP A 273 18.03 10.11 -6.29
N PRO A 274 17.23 9.50 -7.18
CA PRO A 274 16.44 10.26 -8.17
C PRO A 274 15.44 11.26 -7.55
N TRP A 275 15.12 11.09 -6.26
CA TRP A 275 14.21 11.95 -5.53
C TRP A 275 14.90 13.01 -4.66
N ALA A 276 16.22 13.24 -4.84
CA ALA A 276 17.02 14.14 -4.00
C ALA A 276 16.44 15.56 -3.85
N GLY A 277 15.78 16.09 -4.89
CA GLY A 277 15.18 17.43 -4.87
C GLY A 277 13.70 17.48 -4.47
N MET A 278 13.11 16.37 -3.99
CA MET A 278 11.66 16.28 -3.77
C MET A 278 11.14 17.26 -2.70
N ASP A 279 11.86 17.40 -1.60
CA ASP A 279 11.42 18.24 -0.47
C ASP A 279 11.42 19.75 -0.81
N GLU A 280 12.15 20.16 -1.84
CA GLU A 280 12.25 21.53 -2.31
C GLU A 280 11.14 21.90 -3.33
N ARG A 281 10.29 20.95 -3.70
CA ARG A 281 9.31 21.05 -4.76
C ARG A 281 7.87 20.92 -4.27
N ALA A 282 7.59 21.42 -3.07
CA ALA A 282 6.23 21.46 -2.55
C ALA A 282 5.37 22.42 -3.38
N GLY A 283 4.23 21.93 -3.88
CA GLY A 283 3.29 22.69 -4.69
C GLY A 283 1.92 22.88 -4.05
N SER A 284 1.10 23.75 -4.67
CA SER A 284 -0.27 24.03 -4.25
C SER A 284 -1.25 22.99 -4.80
N LEU A 285 -2.28 22.63 -4.01
CA LEU A 285 -3.39 21.79 -4.47
C LEU A 285 -4.56 22.58 -5.09
N GLU A 286 -4.50 23.91 -5.13
CA GLU A 286 -5.63 24.74 -5.55
C GLU A 286 -6.15 24.35 -6.93
N ALA A 287 -5.28 24.22 -7.94
CA ALA A 287 -5.68 23.82 -9.29
C ALA A 287 -6.35 22.43 -9.35
N LEU A 288 -5.88 21.47 -8.55
CA LEU A 288 -6.53 20.15 -8.47
C LEU A 288 -7.88 20.20 -7.73
N LEU A 289 -8.02 21.07 -6.76
CA LEU A 289 -9.30 21.29 -6.06
C LEU A 289 -10.30 21.98 -6.95
N GLU A 290 -9.89 22.93 -7.80
CA GLU A 290 -10.71 23.53 -8.86
C GLU A 290 -11.14 22.48 -9.88
N LEU A 291 -10.24 21.60 -10.32
CA LEU A 291 -10.56 20.44 -11.16
C LEU A 291 -11.62 19.56 -10.49
N ALA A 292 -11.47 19.27 -9.20
CA ALA A 292 -12.43 18.48 -8.43
C ALA A 292 -13.81 19.14 -8.35
N GLU A 293 -13.88 20.46 -8.32
CA GLU A 293 -15.14 21.24 -8.37
C GLU A 293 -15.79 21.16 -9.74
N ALA A 294 -15.00 21.37 -10.79
CA ALA A 294 -15.46 21.28 -12.17
C ALA A 294 -16.00 19.88 -12.53
N GLN A 295 -15.36 18.84 -12.02
CA GLN A 295 -15.80 17.45 -12.20
C GLN A 295 -17.07 17.11 -11.43
N GLY A 296 -17.42 17.87 -10.39
CA GLY A 296 -18.61 17.67 -9.56
C GLY A 296 -18.62 16.35 -8.76
N PRO A 297 -19.72 16.04 -8.07
CA PRO A 297 -19.84 14.82 -7.27
C PRO A 297 -19.80 13.57 -8.15
N ARG A 298 -19.30 12.46 -7.59
CA ARG A 298 -19.26 11.18 -8.30
C ARG A 298 -20.66 10.57 -8.41
N PRO A 299 -21.10 10.23 -9.63
CA PRO A 299 -22.43 9.60 -9.84
C PRO A 299 -22.47 8.15 -9.35
N ASP A 300 -21.33 7.44 -9.36
CA ASP A 300 -21.21 6.04 -8.93
C ASP A 300 -20.96 5.89 -7.42
N ARG A 301 -20.77 7.00 -6.71
CA ARG A 301 -20.64 6.97 -5.26
C ARG A 301 -22.00 7.22 -4.60
N PRO A 302 -22.60 6.19 -3.96
CA PRO A 302 -23.85 6.41 -3.25
C PRO A 302 -23.65 7.49 -2.19
N ALA A 303 -24.65 8.40 -2.05
CA ALA A 303 -24.69 9.35 -0.96
C ALA A 303 -24.43 8.58 0.36
N ALA A 304 -23.56 9.11 1.23
CA ALA A 304 -23.25 8.44 2.49
C ALA A 304 -24.56 8.14 3.22
N PRO A 305 -24.93 6.88 3.45
CA PRO A 305 -26.13 6.58 4.19
C PRO A 305 -25.97 7.12 5.62
N PRO A 306 -27.06 7.52 6.28
CA PRO A 306 -27.04 7.75 7.71
C PRO A 306 -26.43 6.49 8.38
N ARG A 307 -25.59 6.69 9.39
CA ARG A 307 -24.72 5.71 10.05
C ARG A 307 -25.44 4.46 10.57
N GLN A 308 -26.02 3.64 9.69
CA GLN A 308 -26.57 2.32 10.04
C GLN A 308 -26.35 1.35 8.87
N GLY A 309 -25.61 0.29 9.14
CA GLY A 309 -25.49 -0.89 8.28
C GLY A 309 -24.25 -0.96 7.39
N ARG A 310 -23.73 -2.16 7.29
CA ARG A 310 -22.64 -2.56 6.39
C ARG A 310 -23.07 -2.29 4.94
N ARG A 311 -22.31 -1.48 4.19
CA ARG A 311 -22.58 -1.23 2.76
C ARG A 311 -22.53 -2.54 1.98
N GLN A 312 -23.57 -2.83 1.21
CA GLN A 312 -23.57 -3.95 0.28
C GLN A 312 -23.34 -3.44 -1.14
N PRO A 313 -22.46 -4.07 -1.94
CA PRO A 313 -22.31 -3.75 -3.36
C PRO A 313 -23.58 -4.14 -4.12
N VAL A 314 -23.91 -3.35 -5.16
CA VAL A 314 -25.08 -3.60 -6.05
C VAL A 314 -24.79 -4.77 -7.02
N MET A 315 -23.54 -5.20 -7.14
CA MET A 315 -23.10 -6.24 -8.05
C MET A 315 -23.45 -7.65 -7.53
N PRO A 316 -23.71 -8.62 -8.43
CA PRO A 316 -24.03 -9.99 -8.07
C PRO A 316 -22.79 -10.71 -7.50
N LEU A 317 -22.56 -10.53 -6.20
CA LEU A 317 -21.43 -11.12 -5.48
C LEU A 317 -21.88 -12.29 -4.63
N VAL A 318 -21.10 -13.37 -4.67
CA VAL A 318 -21.17 -14.45 -3.69
C VAL A 318 -19.86 -14.51 -2.90
N GLU A 319 -19.96 -14.69 -1.60
CA GLU A 319 -18.81 -14.91 -0.72
C GLU A 319 -18.52 -16.39 -0.64
N ILE A 320 -17.29 -16.80 -0.95
CA ILE A 320 -16.90 -18.19 -1.09
C ILE A 320 -16.20 -18.71 0.16
N ALA A 321 -15.26 -17.92 0.70
CA ALA A 321 -14.45 -18.36 1.83
C ALA A 321 -13.98 -17.20 2.70
N ARG A 322 -13.88 -17.47 3.98
CA ARG A 322 -13.11 -16.70 4.99
C ARG A 322 -12.09 -17.65 5.60
N ALA A 323 -10.83 -17.35 5.55
CA ALA A 323 -9.81 -18.21 6.11
C ALA A 323 -8.71 -17.40 6.83
N ALA A 324 -8.04 -18.04 7.77
CA ALA A 324 -6.90 -17.44 8.46
C ALA A 324 -5.75 -17.18 7.50
N THR A 325 -5.56 -18.04 6.50
CA THR A 325 -4.50 -17.92 5.49
C THR A 325 -5.10 -17.75 4.08
N ARG A 326 -4.28 -17.19 3.19
CA ARG A 326 -4.65 -17.06 1.78
C ARG A 326 -4.79 -18.40 1.08
N ASP A 327 -3.91 -19.35 1.40
CA ASP A 327 -3.88 -20.66 0.75
C ASP A 327 -5.13 -21.49 1.08
N GLU A 328 -5.58 -21.45 2.33
CA GLU A 328 -6.86 -22.06 2.73
C GLU A 328 -8.07 -21.45 2.02
N ALA A 329 -8.08 -20.11 1.91
CA ALA A 329 -9.14 -19.41 1.21
C ALA A 329 -9.16 -19.79 -0.28
N MET A 330 -7.99 -19.87 -0.93
CA MET A 330 -7.87 -20.27 -2.33
C MET A 330 -8.26 -21.74 -2.55
N ALA A 331 -7.91 -22.64 -1.63
CA ALA A 331 -8.37 -24.03 -1.68
C ALA A 331 -9.91 -24.10 -1.61
N GLY A 332 -10.54 -23.23 -0.81
CA GLY A 332 -11.99 -23.08 -0.80
C GLY A 332 -12.56 -22.66 -2.15
N LEU A 333 -11.95 -21.68 -2.80
CA LEU A 333 -12.35 -21.25 -4.14
C LEU A 333 -12.31 -22.40 -5.16
N GLU A 334 -11.26 -23.22 -5.14
CA GLU A 334 -11.14 -24.33 -6.08
C GLU A 334 -12.20 -25.41 -5.83
N ARG A 335 -12.57 -25.69 -4.58
CA ARG A 335 -13.70 -26.58 -4.26
C ARG A 335 -15.03 -26.03 -4.74
N TRP A 336 -15.26 -24.73 -4.57
CA TRP A 336 -16.47 -24.08 -5.09
C TRP A 336 -16.54 -24.16 -6.62
N LYS A 337 -15.44 -23.85 -7.33
CA LYS A 337 -15.36 -23.98 -8.80
C LYS A 337 -15.64 -25.41 -9.28
N ALA A 338 -15.15 -26.41 -8.54
CA ALA A 338 -15.41 -27.82 -8.86
C ALA A 338 -16.89 -28.19 -8.76
N ARG A 339 -17.66 -27.58 -7.85
CA ARG A 339 -19.11 -27.74 -7.74
C ARG A 339 -19.89 -26.94 -8.80
N HIS A 340 -19.33 -25.84 -9.28
CA HIS A 340 -19.95 -24.95 -10.26
C HIS A 340 -19.14 -24.84 -11.56
N PRO A 341 -18.87 -25.94 -12.29
CA PRO A 341 -17.94 -25.95 -13.41
C PRO A 341 -18.39 -25.05 -14.57
N GLU A 342 -19.70 -24.94 -14.82
CA GLU A 342 -20.22 -24.06 -15.86
C GLU A 342 -20.06 -22.59 -15.53
N VAL A 343 -20.28 -22.21 -14.29
CA VAL A 343 -20.04 -20.86 -13.79
C VAL A 343 -18.54 -20.53 -13.83
N ALA A 344 -17.70 -21.46 -13.38
CA ALA A 344 -16.25 -21.27 -13.33
C ALA A 344 -15.63 -20.99 -14.71
N ARG A 345 -16.18 -21.56 -15.79
CA ARG A 345 -15.74 -21.32 -17.19
C ARG A 345 -16.03 -19.90 -17.68
N LEU A 346 -17.03 -19.24 -17.11
CA LEU A 346 -17.44 -17.89 -17.49
C LEU A 346 -16.70 -16.81 -16.69
N LEU A 347 -16.01 -17.17 -15.59
CA LEU A 347 -15.31 -16.22 -14.74
C LEU A 347 -14.01 -15.75 -15.41
N GLN A 348 -13.81 -14.45 -15.35
CA GLN A 348 -12.53 -13.83 -15.68
C GLN A 348 -11.64 -13.71 -14.44
N PRO A 349 -10.31 -13.56 -14.57
CA PRO A 349 -9.41 -13.38 -13.42
C PRO A 349 -9.82 -12.23 -12.50
N ALA A 350 -10.36 -11.15 -13.07
CA ALA A 350 -10.83 -9.97 -12.30
C ALA A 350 -12.14 -10.21 -11.53
N ASP A 351 -12.87 -11.29 -11.81
CA ASP A 351 -14.10 -11.63 -11.09
C ASP A 351 -13.83 -12.32 -9.75
N VAL A 352 -12.62 -12.82 -9.54
CA VAL A 352 -12.19 -13.41 -8.27
C VAL A 352 -11.55 -12.35 -7.38
N LEU A 353 -12.28 -11.96 -6.36
CA LEU A 353 -11.88 -10.90 -5.42
C LEU A 353 -11.24 -11.51 -4.18
N VAL A 354 -9.94 -11.33 -4.04
CA VAL A 354 -9.18 -11.80 -2.87
C VAL A 354 -8.87 -10.59 -1.98
N ASP A 355 -9.57 -10.49 -0.85
CA ASP A 355 -9.43 -9.39 0.07
C ASP A 355 -8.61 -9.80 1.30
N SER A 356 -7.55 -9.04 1.60
CA SER A 356 -6.87 -9.14 2.90
C SER A 356 -7.64 -8.29 3.91
N MET A 357 -8.20 -8.93 4.91
CA MET A 357 -9.03 -8.33 5.93
C MET A 357 -8.28 -8.24 7.25
N ARG A 358 -8.56 -7.21 8.07
CA ARG A 358 -7.98 -7.07 9.41
C ARG A 358 -8.91 -7.68 10.45
N GLY A 359 -8.39 -8.62 11.26
CA GLY A 359 -8.97 -9.09 12.50
C GLY A 359 -8.49 -8.28 13.71
N ARG A 360 -8.71 -8.76 14.93
CA ARG A 360 -8.28 -8.11 16.19
C ARG A 360 -6.75 -8.06 16.33
N SER A 361 -6.06 -9.13 15.96
CA SER A 361 -4.62 -9.31 16.15
C SER A 361 -3.91 -9.90 14.93
N SER A 362 -4.66 -10.30 13.90
CA SER A 362 -4.15 -10.94 12.69
C SER A 362 -4.85 -10.41 11.44
N THR A 363 -4.29 -10.69 10.28
CA THR A 363 -4.98 -10.55 9.00
C THR A 363 -5.63 -11.88 8.63
N TRP A 364 -6.72 -11.82 7.89
CA TRP A 364 -7.40 -12.99 7.34
C TRP A 364 -7.80 -12.73 5.89
N THR A 365 -8.08 -13.76 5.14
CA THR A 365 -8.40 -13.65 3.72
C THR A 365 -9.88 -13.96 3.49
N ARG A 366 -10.52 -13.08 2.72
CA ARG A 366 -11.89 -13.28 2.22
C ARG A 366 -11.86 -13.44 0.70
N ILE A 367 -12.56 -14.43 0.17
CA ILE A 367 -12.77 -14.60 -1.25
C ILE A 367 -14.24 -14.38 -1.59
N ARG A 368 -14.46 -13.53 -2.59
CA ARG A 368 -15.75 -13.28 -3.21
C ARG A 368 -15.62 -13.49 -4.72
N VAL A 369 -16.70 -13.92 -5.35
CA VAL A 369 -16.79 -14.05 -6.81
C VAL A 369 -17.86 -13.09 -7.33
N ASN A 370 -17.50 -12.31 -8.36
CA ASN A 370 -18.42 -11.46 -9.08
C ASN A 370 -19.03 -12.24 -10.24
N LEU A 371 -20.36 -12.43 -10.21
CA LEU A 371 -21.09 -13.20 -11.19
C LEU A 371 -21.58 -12.36 -12.39
N ARG A 372 -21.00 -11.19 -12.63
CA ARG A 372 -21.43 -10.26 -13.70
C ARG A 372 -21.38 -10.88 -15.11
N HIS A 373 -20.44 -11.80 -15.35
CA HIS A 373 -20.31 -12.49 -16.65
C HIS A 373 -21.14 -13.79 -16.72
N VAL A 374 -21.82 -14.15 -15.66
CA VAL A 374 -22.74 -15.29 -15.59
C VAL A 374 -24.15 -14.80 -15.88
N PRO A 375 -24.89 -15.41 -16.83
CA PRO A 375 -26.30 -15.08 -17.08
C PRO A 375 -27.13 -15.17 -15.81
N GLU A 376 -28.06 -14.24 -15.63
CA GLU A 376 -28.81 -14.12 -14.37
C GLU A 376 -29.52 -15.42 -13.92
N PRO A 377 -30.14 -16.22 -14.83
CA PRO A 377 -30.75 -17.49 -14.44
C PRO A 377 -29.76 -18.55 -13.93
N ASP A 378 -28.48 -18.44 -14.34
CA ASP A 378 -27.45 -19.44 -14.03
C ASP A 378 -26.59 -19.04 -12.82
N ARG A 379 -26.88 -17.89 -12.20
CA ARG A 379 -26.13 -17.41 -11.05
C ARG A 379 -26.44 -18.23 -9.81
N PRO A 380 -25.45 -18.88 -9.18
CA PRO A 380 -25.64 -19.51 -7.88
C PRO A 380 -25.97 -18.46 -6.82
N GLY A 381 -26.88 -18.78 -5.93
CA GLY A 381 -27.14 -17.99 -4.75
C GLY A 381 -25.99 -18.05 -3.74
N GLN A 382 -26.11 -17.29 -2.62
CA GLN A 382 -25.14 -17.41 -1.53
C GLN A 382 -25.27 -18.78 -0.87
N GLU A 383 -24.21 -19.55 -0.90
CA GLU A 383 -24.09 -20.86 -0.25
C GLU A 383 -23.32 -20.73 1.08
N PRO A 384 -23.34 -21.78 1.93
CA PRO A 384 -22.42 -21.88 3.07
C PRO A 384 -20.97 -21.74 2.61
N LEU A 385 -20.16 -21.06 3.41
CA LEU A 385 -18.77 -20.81 3.05
C LEU A 385 -17.96 -22.11 3.02
N GLU A 386 -17.05 -22.22 2.05
CA GLU A 386 -16.11 -23.34 1.96
C GLU A 386 -15.14 -23.45 3.14
N VAL A 387 -14.80 -22.28 3.69
CA VAL A 387 -14.08 -22.10 4.93
C VAL A 387 -14.73 -20.90 5.61
N ASP A 388 -15.16 -21.07 6.86
CA ASP A 388 -15.80 -20.01 7.65
C ASP A 388 -14.97 -19.69 8.90
N TYR A 389 -13.98 -18.85 8.73
CA TYR A 389 -13.13 -18.37 9.79
C TYR A 389 -13.74 -17.12 10.46
N ASP A 390 -13.95 -17.19 11.79
CA ASP A 390 -14.35 -16.01 12.58
C ASP A 390 -13.12 -15.28 13.14
N PRO A 391 -12.74 -14.12 12.58
CA PRO A 391 -11.59 -13.34 13.03
C PRO A 391 -11.82 -12.62 14.37
N TYR A 392 -13.06 -12.66 14.91
CA TYR A 392 -13.42 -11.93 16.13
C TYR A 392 -13.73 -12.86 17.31
N GLY A 393 -13.75 -14.16 17.08
CA GLY A 393 -13.83 -15.20 18.10
C GLY A 393 -15.00 -15.01 19.07
N ARG A 394 -16.24 -15.09 18.60
CA ARG A 394 -17.42 -14.98 19.49
C ARG A 394 -17.78 -16.28 20.18
N ASP A 395 -17.24 -17.41 19.70
CA ASP A 395 -17.51 -18.73 20.28
C ASP A 395 -16.26 -19.63 20.22
N GLN A 396 -15.38 -19.49 21.19
CA GLN A 396 -14.59 -20.60 21.70
C GLN A 396 -14.64 -20.57 23.21
N PRO A 397 -15.26 -21.56 23.87
CA PRO A 397 -15.05 -21.76 25.30
C PRO A 397 -13.57 -22.10 25.49
N GLY A 398 -12.89 -21.30 26.30
CA GLY A 398 -11.48 -21.52 26.63
C GLY A 398 -11.27 -22.89 27.27
N PRO A 399 -10.02 -23.44 27.15
CA PRO A 399 -9.67 -24.67 27.82
C PRO A 399 -9.69 -24.55 29.33
#